data_6f0455c857bce68b58cfe4e889125a13
#
_entry.id   6f0455c857bce68b58cfe4e889125a13
#
_cell.length_a   1.000
_cell.length_b   1.000
_cell.length_c   1.000
_cell.angle_alpha   90.00
_cell.angle_beta   90.00
_cell.angle_gamma   90.00
#
_symmetry.space_group_name_H-M   'P 1'
#
loop_
_entity.id
_entity.type
_entity.pdbx_description
1 polymer ?
#
loop_
_entity_poly.entity_id
_entity_poly.type
_entity_poly.pdbx_seq_one_letter_code
_entity_poly.pdbx_strand_id
1 'polypeptide(L)'
;MANLVITYWRDIPSAVSVKAGRKEEKRMLEPRFMEAIDAAAMRDGATATDDYLADWRRSAPVTVGDDLAAEADAAKARLEAEFPLAKLKSLIATGGKAQ
;
A
#
# COMPACT_ATOMS: atom_id res chain seq x y z
N MET A 1 16.54 -12.21 -10.38
CA MET A 1 16.37 -11.14 -9.39
C MET A 1 14.89 -10.76 -9.30
N ALA A 2 14.40 -10.58 -8.10
CA ALA A 2 13.01 -10.21 -7.89
C ALA A 2 12.87 -8.71 -7.68
N ASN A 3 11.70 -8.17 -8.01
CA ASN A 3 11.39 -6.77 -7.80
C ASN A 3 10.16 -6.63 -6.89
N LEU A 4 10.29 -5.76 -5.90
CA LEU A 4 9.20 -5.43 -4.98
C LEU A 4 8.53 -4.15 -5.42
N VAL A 5 7.19 -4.17 -5.49
CA VAL A 5 6.37 -3.00 -5.79
C VAL A 5 5.30 -2.90 -4.71
N ILE A 6 5.08 -1.69 -4.21
CA ILE A 6 4.05 -1.41 -3.23
C ILE A 6 2.93 -0.64 -3.91
N THR A 7 1.69 -1.05 -3.70
CA THR A 7 0.52 -0.35 -4.21
C THR A 7 0.01 0.60 -3.12
N TYR A 8 -0.15 1.87 -3.49
CA TYR A 8 -0.61 2.93 -2.59
C TYR A 8 -1.89 3.57 -3.11
N TRP A 9 -2.74 4.01 -2.19
CA TRP A 9 -3.74 5.02 -2.51
C TRP A 9 -3.29 6.31 -1.82
N ARG A 10 -2.88 7.28 -2.62
CA ARG A 10 -2.15 8.47 -2.14
C ARG A 10 -0.93 8.00 -1.35
N ASP A 11 -0.85 8.27 -0.05
CA ASP A 11 0.31 7.87 0.77
C ASP A 11 0.00 6.70 1.72
N ILE A 12 -1.15 6.04 1.55
CA ILE A 12 -1.53 4.88 2.35
C ILE A 12 -1.24 3.60 1.56
N PRO A 13 -0.36 2.71 2.06
CA PRO A 13 -0.10 1.46 1.37
C PRO A 13 -1.28 0.49 1.48
N SER A 14 -1.50 -0.30 0.46
CA SER A 14 -2.59 -1.28 0.38
C SER A 14 -2.08 -2.70 0.24
N ALA A 15 -1.08 -2.91 -0.60
CA ALA A 15 -0.60 -4.26 -0.91
C ALA A 15 0.85 -4.22 -1.34
N VAL A 16 1.52 -5.36 -1.25
CA VAL A 16 2.88 -5.54 -1.78
C VAL A 16 2.85 -6.65 -2.81
N SER A 17 3.73 -6.56 -3.78
CA SER A 17 3.92 -7.58 -4.80
C SER A 17 5.40 -7.78 -5.05
N VAL A 18 5.84 -9.04 -5.08
CA VAL A 18 7.22 -9.41 -5.42
C VAL A 18 7.17 -10.28 -6.65
N LYS A 19 7.86 -9.88 -7.70
CA LYS A 19 7.79 -10.56 -8.98
C LYS A 19 9.17 -10.88 -9.53
N ALA A 20 9.31 -12.08 -10.08
CA ALA A 20 10.52 -12.52 -10.78
C ALA A 20 10.10 -13.35 -11.99
N GLY A 21 10.27 -12.81 -13.19
CA GLY A 21 9.82 -13.46 -14.41
C GLY A 21 8.32 -13.73 -14.40
N ARG A 22 7.93 -15.00 -14.43
CA ARG A 22 6.53 -15.41 -14.43
C ARG A 22 5.96 -15.67 -13.05
N LYS A 23 6.82 -15.64 -12.01
CA LYS A 23 6.39 -15.90 -10.64
C LYS A 23 6.07 -14.58 -9.95
N GLU A 24 5.01 -14.60 -9.15
CA GLU A 24 4.60 -13.44 -8.37
C GLU A 24 4.02 -13.89 -7.05
N GLU A 25 4.41 -13.19 -5.99
CA GLU A 25 3.78 -13.33 -4.66
C GLU A 25 3.21 -11.98 -4.28
N LYS A 26 1.93 -11.97 -3.95
CA LYS A 26 1.22 -10.76 -3.56
C LYS A 26 0.69 -10.92 -2.14
N ARG A 27 0.76 -9.85 -1.36
CA ARG A 27 0.21 -9.83 0.00
C ARG A 27 -0.61 -8.57 0.20
N MET A 28 -1.83 -8.74 0.65
CA MET A 28 -2.65 -7.62 1.10
C MET A 28 -2.24 -7.26 2.51
N LEU A 29 -2.18 -5.98 2.83
CA LEU A 29 -1.93 -5.51 4.19
C LEU A 29 -3.17 -5.76 5.04
N GLU A 30 -3.04 -5.58 6.37
CA GLU A 30 -4.16 -5.80 7.29
C GLU A 30 -5.37 -4.94 6.90
N PRO A 31 -6.60 -5.37 7.24
CA PRO A 31 -7.82 -4.64 6.84
C PRO A 31 -7.84 -3.17 7.26
N ARG A 32 -7.16 -2.80 8.34
CA ARG A 32 -7.10 -1.41 8.79
C ARG A 32 -6.56 -0.45 7.71
N PHE A 33 -5.72 -0.95 6.79
CA PHE A 33 -5.17 -0.15 5.70
C PHE A 33 -6.25 0.21 4.67
N MET A 34 -7.06 -0.76 4.26
CA MET A 34 -8.16 -0.49 3.34
C MET A 34 -9.24 0.36 3.99
N GLU A 35 -9.51 0.13 5.27
CA GLU A 35 -10.45 0.97 6.01
C GLU A 35 -9.96 2.42 6.07
N ALA A 36 -8.64 2.61 6.26
CA ALA A 36 -8.04 3.94 6.26
C ALA A 36 -8.15 4.61 4.90
N ILE A 37 -7.93 3.86 3.82
CA ILE A 37 -8.05 4.38 2.45
C ILE A 37 -9.49 4.82 2.20
N ASP A 38 -10.47 3.99 2.54
CA ASP A 38 -11.88 4.32 2.34
C ASP A 38 -12.27 5.56 3.15
N ALA A 39 -11.85 5.63 4.40
CA ALA A 39 -12.14 6.77 5.27
C ALA A 39 -11.50 8.07 4.75
N ALA A 40 -10.25 7.98 4.27
CA ALA A 40 -9.54 9.14 3.71
C ALA A 40 -10.22 9.63 2.43
N ALA A 41 -10.65 8.71 1.58
CA ALA A 41 -11.35 9.05 0.34
C ALA A 41 -12.67 9.76 0.64
N MET A 42 -13.43 9.25 1.60
CA MET A 42 -14.70 9.88 2.00
C MET A 42 -14.48 11.26 2.59
N ARG A 43 -13.47 11.40 3.45
CA ARG A 43 -13.17 12.68 4.08
C ARG A 43 -12.77 13.75 3.08
N ASP A 44 -12.02 13.36 2.04
CA ASP A 44 -11.52 14.31 1.03
C ASP A 44 -12.48 14.48 -0.14
N GLY A 45 -13.65 13.84 -0.09
CA GLY A 45 -14.63 13.92 -1.17
C GLY A 45 -14.25 13.14 -2.41
N ALA A 46 -13.19 12.30 -2.34
CA ALA A 46 -12.75 11.50 -3.48
C ALA A 46 -13.56 10.20 -3.59
N THR A 47 -14.90 10.33 -3.59
CA THR A 47 -15.80 9.18 -3.63
C THR A 47 -16.32 8.89 -5.01
N ALA A 48 -16.18 9.84 -5.95
CA ALA A 48 -16.49 9.58 -7.34
C ALA A 48 -15.49 8.58 -7.91
N THR A 49 -15.97 7.67 -8.75
CA THR A 49 -15.14 6.58 -9.27
C THR A 49 -13.82 7.08 -9.88
N ASP A 50 -13.90 8.12 -10.70
CA ASP A 50 -12.71 8.64 -11.39
C ASP A 50 -11.71 9.24 -10.40
N ASP A 51 -12.18 10.01 -9.43
CA ASP A 51 -11.31 10.62 -8.42
C ASP A 51 -10.64 9.57 -7.55
N TYR A 52 -11.40 8.56 -7.14
CA TYR A 52 -10.89 7.48 -6.33
C TYR A 52 -9.81 6.67 -7.07
N LEU A 53 -10.08 6.30 -8.32
CA LEU A 53 -9.16 5.48 -9.10
C LEU A 53 -7.91 6.25 -9.53
N ALA A 54 -8.00 7.56 -9.73
CA ALA A 54 -6.88 8.36 -10.18
C ALA A 54 -5.74 8.41 -9.16
N ASP A 55 -6.03 8.20 -7.89
CA ASP A 55 -5.03 8.32 -6.83
C ASP A 55 -4.36 6.99 -6.45
N TRP A 56 -4.74 5.89 -7.10
CA TRP A 56 -4.02 4.64 -6.97
C TRP A 56 -2.70 4.73 -7.74
N ARG A 57 -1.61 4.35 -7.08
CA ARG A 57 -0.28 4.37 -7.70
C ARG A 57 0.56 3.21 -7.22
N ARG A 58 1.60 2.92 -7.96
CA ARG A 58 2.56 1.87 -7.63
C ARG A 58 3.91 2.50 -7.41
N SER A 59 4.64 2.02 -6.42
CA SER A 59 5.99 2.48 -6.17
C SER A 59 6.93 2.06 -7.30
N ALA A 60 8.09 2.72 -7.38
CA ALA A 60 9.15 2.25 -8.27
C ALA A 60 9.62 0.87 -7.82
N PRO A 61 9.96 -0.03 -8.76
CA PRO A 61 10.43 -1.36 -8.40
C PRO A 61 11.73 -1.29 -7.60
N VAL A 62 11.83 -2.12 -6.56
CA VAL A 62 13.03 -2.24 -5.74
C VAL A 62 13.52 -3.68 -5.84
N THR A 63 14.78 -3.85 -6.17
CA THR A 63 15.39 -5.20 -6.25
C THR A 63 15.47 -5.83 -4.87
N VAL A 64 14.97 -7.06 -4.75
CA VAL A 64 15.00 -7.84 -3.51
C VAL A 64 15.51 -9.25 -3.79
N GLY A 65 15.58 -10.08 -2.74
CA GLY A 65 16.07 -11.46 -2.88
C GLY A 65 15.12 -12.34 -3.68
N ASP A 66 15.58 -13.56 -3.96
CA ASP A 66 14.86 -14.48 -4.86
C ASP A 66 13.77 -15.30 -4.19
N ASP A 67 13.67 -15.28 -2.87
CA ASP A 67 12.59 -15.94 -2.15
C ASP A 67 11.37 -14.99 -2.12
N LEU A 68 10.53 -15.10 -3.12
CA LEU A 68 9.41 -14.18 -3.32
C LEU A 68 8.47 -14.13 -2.13
N ALA A 69 8.12 -15.29 -1.59
CA ALA A 69 7.21 -15.37 -0.44
C ALA A 69 7.81 -14.69 0.79
N ALA A 70 9.09 -14.97 1.09
CA ALA A 70 9.76 -14.38 2.24
C ALA A 70 9.89 -12.87 2.08
N GLU A 71 10.23 -12.39 0.88
CA GLU A 71 10.35 -10.95 0.62
C GLU A 71 8.99 -10.24 0.73
N ALA A 72 7.93 -10.87 0.22
CA ALA A 72 6.58 -10.32 0.31
C ALA A 72 6.12 -10.24 1.78
N ASP A 73 6.35 -11.30 2.55
CA ASP A 73 5.98 -11.34 3.97
C ASP A 73 6.77 -10.31 4.77
N ALA A 74 8.07 -10.16 4.50
CA ALA A 74 8.91 -9.17 5.18
C ALA A 74 8.46 -7.74 4.86
N ALA A 75 8.14 -7.45 3.62
CA ALA A 75 7.66 -6.13 3.21
C ALA A 75 6.31 -5.81 3.86
N LYS A 76 5.40 -6.78 3.91
CA LYS A 76 4.10 -6.63 4.59
C LYS A 76 4.32 -6.31 6.07
N ALA A 77 5.14 -7.07 6.76
CA ALA A 77 5.41 -6.86 8.18
C ALA A 77 6.04 -5.49 8.44
N ARG A 78 6.98 -5.08 7.59
CA ARG A 78 7.64 -3.78 7.72
C ARG A 78 6.64 -2.64 7.57
N LEU A 79 5.78 -2.69 6.55
CA LEU A 79 4.79 -1.65 6.31
C LEU A 79 3.76 -1.59 7.44
N GLU A 80 3.33 -2.74 7.94
CA GLU A 80 2.39 -2.78 9.06
C GLU A 80 3.00 -2.19 10.33
N ALA A 81 4.30 -2.36 10.53
CA ALA A 81 5.01 -1.76 11.65
C ALA A 81 5.23 -0.25 11.45
N GLU A 82 5.50 0.18 10.23
CA GLU A 82 5.72 1.60 9.91
C GLU A 82 4.43 2.42 9.95
N PHE A 83 3.26 1.77 9.80
CA PHE A 83 1.97 2.43 9.76
C PHE A 83 1.05 1.92 10.87
N PRO A 84 1.36 2.23 12.14
CA PRO A 84 0.45 1.88 13.23
C PRO A 84 -0.87 2.65 13.08
N LEU A 85 -1.90 2.23 13.81
CA LEU A 85 -3.23 2.83 13.72
C LEU A 85 -3.21 4.35 13.90
N ALA A 86 -2.37 4.86 14.82
CA ALA A 86 -2.26 6.30 15.05
C ALA A 86 -1.79 7.04 13.80
N LYS A 87 -0.82 6.46 13.07
CA LYS A 87 -0.34 7.06 11.82
C LYS A 87 -1.40 7.01 10.73
N LEU A 88 -2.15 5.90 10.64
CA LEU A 88 -3.25 5.79 9.69
C LEU A 88 -4.34 6.81 9.98
N LYS A 89 -4.68 7.03 11.24
CA LYS A 89 -5.65 8.07 11.62
C LYS A 89 -5.18 9.46 11.22
N SER A 90 -3.89 9.74 11.36
CA SER A 90 -3.30 11.00 10.92
C SER A 90 -3.43 11.18 9.42
N LEU A 91 -3.18 10.13 8.64
CA LEU A 91 -3.33 10.17 7.19
C LEU A 91 -4.79 10.33 6.78
N ILE A 92 -5.72 9.71 7.48
CA ILE A 92 -7.15 9.90 7.23
C ILE A 92 -7.51 11.38 7.40
N ALA A 93 -7.00 12.02 8.45
CA ALA A 93 -7.28 13.43 8.73
C ALA A 93 -6.77 14.35 7.63
N THR A 94 -5.75 13.95 6.89
CA THR A 94 -5.18 14.73 5.78
C THR A 94 -5.64 14.23 4.40
N GLY A 95 -6.67 13.40 4.34
CA GLY A 95 -7.20 12.87 3.08
C GLY A 95 -6.28 11.87 2.41
N GLY A 96 -5.42 11.20 3.18
CA GLY A 96 -4.50 10.19 2.66
C GLY A 96 -3.16 10.73 2.21
N LYS A 97 -2.91 12.02 2.40
CA LYS A 97 -1.65 12.66 2.00
C LYS A 97 -0.76 12.89 3.21
N ALA A 98 0.48 12.43 3.12
CA ALA A 98 1.48 12.69 4.15
C ALA A 98 1.85 14.18 4.14
N GLN A 99 2.14 14.71 5.33
CA GLN A 99 2.58 16.08 5.48
C GLN A 99 4.09 16.16 5.58
#